data_79db7639b8636bad68c7e635821a64c5
#
_entry.id   79db7639b8636bad68c7e635821a64c5
#
_cell.length_a   1.000
_cell.length_b   1.000
_cell.length_c   1.000
_cell.angle_alpha   90.00
_cell.angle_beta   90.00
_cell.angle_gamma   90.00
#
_symmetry.space_group_name_H-M   'P 1'
#
loop_
_entity.id
_entity.type
_entity.pdbx_description
1 polymer ?
#
loop_
_entity_poly.entity_id
_entity_poly.type
_entity_poly.pdbx_seq_one_letter_code
_entity_poly.pdbx_strand_id
1 'polypeptide(L)'
;MSDALKKSIVDAIEEGQLKLGYREETIRLYYPLSSLCTLMHQSMDAAQMTRALTTFSEQVKGELGEIEVSRKGERFCLAVGPKGAAWVHEHTDPSGFLADFIAAIGRHGCTMDELLAIFRRHGGHVHVEALHNGEFDWLVYFEDGRPDAYYYCIADEGCRLTYHRFTKEDYEAFGFETT
;
A
#
# COMPACT_ATOMS: atom_id res chain seq x y z
N MET A 1 5.97 16.80 7.23
CA MET A 1 5.33 16.98 5.92
C MET A 1 5.67 15.89 4.90
N SER A 2 6.62 15.02 5.19
CA SER A 2 7.02 13.88 4.32
C SER A 2 6.53 12.52 4.83
N ASP A 3 5.82 12.48 5.96
CA ASP A 3 5.49 11.23 6.64
C ASP A 3 4.51 10.35 5.87
N ALA A 4 3.52 10.95 5.19
CA ALA A 4 2.56 10.19 4.39
C ALA A 4 3.23 9.54 3.15
N LEU A 5 4.13 10.27 2.47
CA LEU A 5 4.88 9.71 1.34
C LEU A 5 5.85 8.62 1.82
N LYS A 6 6.58 8.85 2.93
CA LYS A 6 7.45 7.83 3.52
C LYS A 6 6.65 6.58 3.87
N LYS A 7 5.52 6.74 4.55
CA LYS A 7 4.63 5.63 4.90
C LYS A 7 4.17 4.88 3.66
N SER A 8 3.69 5.57 2.62
CA SER A 8 3.26 4.95 1.36
C SER A 8 4.38 4.11 0.70
N ILE A 9 5.62 4.61 0.71
CA ILE A 9 6.78 3.88 0.16
C ILE A 9 7.07 2.63 1.02
N VAL A 10 7.12 2.76 2.33
CA VAL A 10 7.40 1.65 3.26
C VAL A 10 6.31 0.58 3.12
N ASP A 11 5.04 0.97 3.16
CA ASP A 11 3.90 0.06 3.06
C ASP A 11 3.90 -0.72 1.72
N ALA A 12 4.27 -0.05 0.62
CA ALA A 12 4.36 -0.70 -0.69
C ALA A 12 5.51 -1.71 -0.77
N ILE A 13 6.67 -1.37 -0.18
CA ILE A 13 7.83 -2.27 -0.13
C ILE A 13 7.52 -3.48 0.78
N GLU A 14 6.97 -3.23 1.97
CA GLU A 14 6.58 -4.27 2.92
C GLU A 14 5.61 -5.28 2.29
N GLU A 15 4.55 -4.78 1.66
CA GLU A 15 3.59 -5.63 0.95
C GLU A 15 4.25 -6.46 -0.15
N GLY A 16 5.13 -5.85 -0.94
CA GLY A 16 5.89 -6.54 -1.98
C GLY A 16 6.78 -7.64 -1.42
N GLN A 17 7.47 -7.39 -0.32
CA GLN A 17 8.35 -8.36 0.35
C GLN A 17 7.56 -9.50 1.00
N LEU A 18 6.39 -9.23 1.58
CA LEU A 18 5.51 -10.26 2.13
C LEU A 18 4.93 -11.17 1.03
N LYS A 19 4.63 -10.62 -0.16
CA LYS A 19 4.11 -11.39 -1.31
C LYS A 19 5.17 -12.23 -2.00
N LEU A 20 6.36 -11.68 -2.22
CA LEU A 20 7.37 -12.23 -3.12
C LEU A 20 8.63 -12.73 -2.41
N GLY A 21 8.73 -12.50 -1.10
CA GLY A 21 9.93 -12.70 -0.30
C GLY A 21 10.90 -11.51 -0.40
N TYR A 22 11.71 -11.35 0.64
CA TYR A 22 12.77 -10.34 0.65
C TYR A 22 13.85 -10.66 -0.39
N ARG A 23 14.27 -9.63 -1.10
CA ARG A 23 15.41 -9.67 -2.03
C ARG A 23 16.24 -8.42 -1.86
N GLU A 24 17.55 -8.57 -1.97
CA GLU A 24 18.51 -7.45 -1.95
C GLU A 24 18.57 -6.82 -3.35
N GLU A 25 17.50 -6.10 -3.72
CA GLU A 25 17.34 -5.48 -5.03
C GLU A 25 16.79 -4.06 -4.94
N THR A 26 16.92 -3.31 -6.03
CA THR A 26 16.29 -1.98 -6.14
C THR A 26 14.82 -2.12 -6.47
N ILE A 27 13.98 -1.56 -5.62
CA ILE A 27 12.52 -1.55 -5.78
C ILE A 27 12.09 -0.24 -6.44
N ARG A 28 11.31 -0.34 -7.51
CA ARG A 28 10.80 0.81 -8.27
C ARG A 28 9.32 1.01 -8.03
N LEU A 29 8.97 2.15 -7.47
CA LEU A 29 7.60 2.56 -7.20
C LEU A 29 7.19 3.68 -8.16
N TYR A 30 5.99 3.58 -8.72
CA TYR A 30 5.51 4.50 -9.73
C TYR A 30 4.31 5.27 -9.20
N TYR A 31 4.43 6.59 -9.16
CA TYR A 31 3.40 7.50 -8.68
C TYR A 31 2.99 8.49 -9.77
N PRO A 32 1.68 8.69 -10.01
CA PRO A 32 1.19 9.85 -10.74
C PRO A 32 1.49 11.14 -9.97
N LEU A 33 1.63 12.27 -10.69
CA LEU A 33 1.81 13.57 -10.05
C LEU A 33 0.68 13.90 -9.06
N SER A 34 -0.56 13.58 -9.41
CA SER A 34 -1.73 13.78 -8.54
C SER A 34 -1.61 13.08 -7.20
N SER A 35 -1.23 11.80 -7.21
CA SER A 35 -1.04 11.01 -5.98
C SER A 35 0.08 11.58 -5.11
N LEU A 36 1.19 12.04 -5.72
CA LEU A 36 2.27 12.69 -4.97
C LEU A 36 1.81 14.01 -4.36
N CYS A 37 1.01 14.81 -5.08
CA CYS A 37 0.43 16.03 -4.55
C CYS A 37 -0.46 15.74 -3.31
N THR A 38 -1.26 14.69 -3.36
CA THR A 38 -2.08 14.24 -2.22
C THR A 38 -1.20 13.82 -1.04
N LEU A 39 -0.21 12.94 -1.25
CA LEU A 39 0.69 12.44 -0.21
C LEU A 39 1.56 13.54 0.41
N MET A 40 1.89 14.58 -0.35
CA MET A 40 2.66 15.72 0.14
C MET A 40 1.78 16.87 0.64
N HIS A 41 0.45 16.75 0.56
CA HIS A 41 -0.54 17.77 0.91
C HIS A 41 -0.27 19.13 0.26
N GLN A 42 0.21 19.13 -0.99
CA GLN A 42 0.57 20.33 -1.74
C GLN A 42 0.27 20.15 -3.23
N SER A 43 -0.37 21.16 -3.83
CA SER A 43 -0.51 21.22 -5.28
C SER A 43 0.80 21.71 -5.88
N MET A 44 1.43 20.92 -6.73
CA MET A 44 2.72 21.22 -7.36
C MET A 44 2.68 20.87 -8.84
N ASP A 45 3.43 21.64 -9.65
CA ASP A 45 3.79 21.21 -10.98
C ASP A 45 4.89 20.14 -10.94
N ALA A 46 5.16 19.53 -12.09
CA ALA A 46 6.13 18.44 -12.17
C ALA A 46 7.59 18.86 -11.84
N ALA A 47 7.96 20.13 -12.11
CA ALA A 47 9.29 20.64 -11.78
C ALA A 47 9.43 20.91 -10.27
N GLN A 48 8.39 21.43 -9.65
CA GLN A 48 8.31 21.62 -8.20
C GLN A 48 8.34 20.27 -7.48
N MET A 49 7.58 19.30 -7.98
CA MET A 49 7.56 17.93 -7.43
C MET A 49 8.94 17.27 -7.50
N THR A 50 9.66 17.40 -8.62
CA THR A 50 11.03 16.86 -8.73
C THR A 50 11.94 17.41 -7.62
N ARG A 51 11.91 18.71 -7.37
CA ARG A 51 12.70 19.35 -6.31
C ARG A 51 12.27 18.86 -4.91
N ALA A 52 10.96 18.76 -4.67
CA ALA A 52 10.41 18.28 -3.42
C ALA A 52 10.84 16.82 -3.13
N LEU A 53 10.82 15.96 -4.15
CA LEU A 53 11.25 14.57 -4.03
C LEU A 53 12.76 14.44 -3.80
N THR A 54 13.59 15.32 -4.38
CA THR A 54 15.02 15.37 -4.07
C THR A 54 15.26 15.73 -2.60
N THR A 55 14.54 16.75 -2.10
CA THR A 55 14.60 17.10 -0.67
C THR A 55 14.12 15.97 0.23
N PHE A 56 13.03 15.31 -0.15
CA PHE A 56 12.50 14.15 0.56
C PHE A 56 13.52 13.00 0.62
N SER A 57 14.19 12.68 -0.50
CA SER A 57 15.23 11.64 -0.55
C SER A 57 16.35 11.89 0.48
N GLU A 58 16.80 13.14 0.61
CA GLU A 58 17.80 13.50 1.62
C GLU A 58 17.27 13.34 3.06
N GLN A 59 16.00 13.65 3.31
CA GLN A 59 15.39 13.52 4.64
C GLN A 59 15.30 12.04 5.09
N VAL A 60 14.98 11.13 4.17
CA VAL A 60 14.80 9.69 4.49
C VAL A 60 16.06 8.84 4.27
N LYS A 61 17.16 9.45 3.84
CA LYS A 61 18.42 8.77 3.47
C LYS A 61 19.00 7.90 4.59
N GLY A 62 18.78 8.27 5.84
CA GLY A 62 19.20 7.48 7.01
C GLY A 62 18.59 6.08 7.02
N GLU A 63 17.33 5.99 6.67
CA GLU A 63 16.49 4.78 6.72
C GLU A 63 16.39 4.10 5.35
N LEU A 64 15.88 4.80 4.35
CA LEU A 64 15.61 4.23 3.02
C LEU A 64 16.78 4.30 2.04
N GLY A 65 17.92 4.88 2.47
CA GLY A 65 19.02 5.14 1.55
C GLY A 65 18.71 6.30 0.61
N GLU A 66 19.55 6.48 -0.40
CA GLU A 66 19.30 7.45 -1.47
C GLU A 66 18.22 6.92 -2.39
N ILE A 67 17.18 7.72 -2.61
CA ILE A 67 16.09 7.40 -3.53
C ILE A 67 16.38 8.08 -4.86
N GLU A 68 16.55 7.31 -5.92
CA GLU A 68 16.69 7.85 -7.27
C GLU A 68 15.33 8.26 -7.81
N VAL A 69 15.20 9.51 -8.23
CA VAL A 69 13.97 10.06 -8.78
C VAL A 69 14.10 10.21 -10.30
N SER A 70 13.23 9.56 -11.05
CA SER A 70 13.11 9.76 -12.49
C SER A 70 11.66 10.02 -12.88
N ARG A 71 11.45 10.61 -14.07
CA ARG A 71 10.12 11.00 -14.53
C ARG A 71 9.90 10.69 -16.00
N LYS A 72 8.69 10.23 -16.32
CA LYS A 72 8.20 10.10 -17.69
C LYS A 72 6.79 10.71 -17.81
N GLY A 73 6.70 11.89 -18.42
CA GLY A 73 5.46 12.68 -18.44
C GLY A 73 5.06 13.11 -17.02
N GLU A 74 3.85 12.75 -16.59
CA GLU A 74 3.33 13.03 -15.24
C GLU A 74 3.53 11.87 -14.25
N ARG A 75 4.23 10.82 -14.66
CA ARG A 75 4.57 9.69 -13.79
C ARG A 75 5.99 9.81 -13.28
N PHE A 76 6.15 9.66 -11.98
CA PHE A 76 7.41 9.61 -11.26
C PHE A 76 7.75 8.17 -10.89
N CYS A 77 9.02 7.81 -11.04
CA CYS A 77 9.56 6.56 -10.54
C CYS A 77 10.51 6.90 -9.38
N LEU A 78 10.23 6.34 -8.22
CA LEU A 78 11.08 6.39 -7.05
C LEU A 78 11.77 5.04 -6.91
N ALA A 79 13.08 4.99 -7.14
CA ALA A 79 13.86 3.77 -7.02
C ALA A 79 14.56 3.73 -5.65
N VAL A 80 14.09 2.84 -4.80
CA VAL A 80 14.63 2.58 -3.46
C VAL A 80 15.65 1.46 -3.58
N GLY A 81 16.90 1.75 -3.23
CA GLY A 81 18.00 0.78 -3.34
C GLY A 81 17.97 -0.32 -2.27
N PRO A 82 18.92 -1.28 -2.35
CA PRO A 82 18.99 -2.43 -1.43
C PRO A 82 19.01 -2.06 0.05
N LYS A 83 19.65 -0.94 0.42
CA LYS A 83 19.66 -0.44 1.80
C LYS A 83 18.25 -0.17 2.33
N GLY A 84 17.41 0.50 1.54
CA GLY A 84 16.03 0.78 1.94
C GLY A 84 15.17 -0.48 1.96
N ALA A 85 15.36 -1.40 1.00
CA ALA A 85 14.69 -2.69 1.01
C ALA A 85 15.04 -3.51 2.28
N ALA A 86 16.32 -3.52 2.68
CA ALA A 86 16.77 -4.19 3.90
C ALA A 86 16.19 -3.52 5.16
N TRP A 87 16.21 -2.19 5.22
CA TRP A 87 15.64 -1.46 6.35
C TRP A 87 14.15 -1.79 6.55
N VAL A 88 13.35 -1.81 5.49
CA VAL A 88 11.93 -2.19 5.58
C VAL A 88 11.79 -3.62 6.07
N HIS A 89 12.56 -4.56 5.51
CA HIS A 89 12.53 -5.97 5.93
C HIS A 89 12.83 -6.16 7.42
N GLU A 90 13.83 -5.44 7.95
CA GLU A 90 14.22 -5.49 9.36
C GLU A 90 13.16 -4.89 10.30
N HIS A 91 12.29 -4.00 9.79
CA HIS A 91 11.25 -3.32 10.57
C HIS A 91 9.84 -3.85 10.30
N THR A 92 9.67 -4.81 9.38
CA THR A 92 8.42 -5.50 9.13
C THR A 92 8.09 -6.44 10.29
N ASP A 93 6.85 -6.40 10.79
CA ASP A 93 6.36 -7.37 11.76
C ASP A 93 5.88 -8.66 11.05
N PRO A 94 6.63 -9.77 11.15
CA PRO A 94 6.25 -11.01 10.48
C PRO A 94 5.01 -11.69 11.10
N SER A 95 4.57 -11.23 12.27
CA SER A 95 3.36 -11.70 12.96
C SER A 95 2.21 -10.70 12.92
N GLY A 96 2.39 -9.60 12.19
CA GLY A 96 1.39 -8.56 12.03
C GLY A 96 0.22 -8.96 11.13
N PHE A 97 -0.82 -8.15 11.17
CA PHE A 97 -2.03 -8.35 10.36
C PHE A 97 -1.74 -8.56 8.87
N LEU A 98 -0.92 -7.69 8.28
CA LEU A 98 -0.64 -7.73 6.84
C LEU A 98 0.07 -9.03 6.43
N ALA A 99 0.99 -9.53 7.26
CA ALA A 99 1.69 -10.79 7.01
C ALA A 99 0.72 -11.98 7.03
N ASP A 100 -0.16 -12.06 8.04
CA ASP A 100 -1.18 -13.10 8.13
C ASP A 100 -2.17 -13.04 6.97
N PHE A 101 -2.62 -11.84 6.61
CA PHE A 101 -3.54 -11.62 5.50
C PHE A 101 -2.93 -12.07 4.16
N ILE A 102 -1.71 -11.63 3.85
CA ILE A 102 -1.01 -12.01 2.61
C ILE A 102 -0.75 -13.52 2.57
N ALA A 103 -0.33 -14.12 3.68
CA ALA A 103 -0.11 -15.55 3.75
C ALA A 103 -1.41 -16.35 3.50
N ALA A 104 -2.55 -15.86 3.98
CA ALA A 104 -3.84 -16.51 3.76
C ALA A 104 -4.34 -16.35 2.33
N ILE A 105 -4.41 -15.11 1.82
CA ILE A 105 -4.96 -14.85 0.48
C ILE A 105 -4.09 -15.44 -0.64
N GLY A 106 -2.79 -15.62 -0.39
CA GLY A 106 -1.88 -16.30 -1.31
C GLY A 106 -2.07 -17.80 -1.41
N ARG A 107 -2.84 -18.43 -0.51
CA ARG A 107 -3.13 -19.87 -0.56
C ARG A 107 -4.24 -20.16 -1.57
N HIS A 108 -4.06 -21.22 -2.34
CA HIS A 108 -5.14 -21.75 -3.17
C HIS A 108 -6.32 -22.21 -2.30
N GLY A 109 -7.54 -21.80 -2.66
CA GLY A 109 -8.75 -22.16 -1.92
C GLY A 109 -8.96 -21.37 -0.62
N CYS A 110 -8.27 -20.27 -0.40
CA CYS A 110 -8.60 -19.33 0.68
C CYS A 110 -10.02 -18.81 0.51
N THR A 111 -10.79 -18.81 1.59
CA THR A 111 -12.18 -18.36 1.60
C THR A 111 -12.31 -16.98 2.23
N MET A 112 -13.40 -16.28 1.92
CA MET A 112 -13.71 -14.99 2.54
C MET A 112 -13.85 -15.11 4.07
N ASP A 113 -14.44 -16.19 4.57
CA ASP A 113 -14.57 -16.44 6.01
C ASP A 113 -13.22 -16.56 6.71
N GLU A 114 -12.23 -17.20 6.08
CA GLU A 114 -10.85 -17.27 6.61
C GLU A 114 -10.20 -15.88 6.66
N LEU A 115 -10.38 -15.05 5.62
CA LEU A 115 -9.88 -13.68 5.63
C LEU A 115 -10.55 -12.83 6.72
N LEU A 116 -11.87 -12.91 6.84
CA LEU A 116 -12.61 -12.20 7.90
C LEU A 116 -12.18 -12.65 9.30
N ALA A 117 -11.86 -13.93 9.50
CA ALA A 117 -11.33 -14.42 10.77
C ALA A 117 -9.97 -13.77 11.10
N ILE A 118 -9.12 -13.52 10.08
CA ILE A 118 -7.85 -12.80 10.27
C ILE A 118 -8.10 -11.36 10.67
N PHE A 119 -8.97 -10.64 9.96
CA PHE A 119 -9.35 -9.27 10.34
C PHE A 119 -9.82 -9.21 11.78
N ARG A 120 -10.77 -10.07 12.19
CA ARG A 120 -11.34 -10.10 13.54
C ARG A 120 -10.33 -10.48 14.61
N ARG A 121 -9.31 -11.28 14.29
CA ARG A 121 -8.23 -11.64 15.21
C ARG A 121 -7.32 -10.46 15.53
N HIS A 122 -7.07 -9.59 14.56
CA HIS A 122 -6.14 -8.47 14.70
C HIS A 122 -6.81 -7.15 15.07
N GLY A 123 -8.13 -6.99 14.87
CA GLY A 123 -8.85 -5.76 15.19
C GLY A 123 -10.26 -6.00 15.73
N GLY A 124 -10.71 -5.11 16.62
CA GLY A 124 -12.00 -5.25 17.32
C GLY A 124 -13.22 -4.79 16.50
N HIS A 125 -13.02 -3.85 15.58
CA HIS A 125 -14.11 -3.23 14.79
C HIS A 125 -13.79 -3.35 13.32
N VAL A 126 -14.40 -4.34 12.67
CA VAL A 126 -14.18 -4.64 11.25
C VAL A 126 -15.46 -4.34 10.47
N HIS A 127 -15.38 -3.41 9.53
CA HIS A 127 -16.43 -3.16 8.56
C HIS A 127 -16.34 -4.16 7.42
N VAL A 128 -17.48 -4.70 7.01
CA VAL A 128 -17.59 -5.62 5.87
C VAL A 128 -18.82 -5.23 5.07
N GLU A 129 -18.63 -4.97 3.79
CA GLU A 129 -19.69 -4.55 2.87
C GLU A 129 -19.56 -5.31 1.55
N ALA A 130 -20.71 -5.78 1.00
CA ALA A 130 -20.77 -6.35 -0.32
C ALA A 130 -20.85 -5.23 -1.36
N LEU A 131 -19.92 -5.21 -2.33
CA LEU A 131 -19.84 -4.13 -3.32
C LEU A 131 -20.62 -4.42 -4.59
N HIS A 132 -20.57 -5.64 -5.12
CA HIS A 132 -21.24 -6.07 -6.37
C HIS A 132 -21.06 -5.08 -7.55
N ASN A 133 -19.91 -4.41 -7.64
CA ASN A 133 -19.63 -3.39 -8.65
C ASN A 133 -19.00 -3.98 -9.94
N GLY A 134 -18.89 -5.30 -10.03
CA GLY A 134 -18.34 -6.02 -11.19
C GLY A 134 -16.80 -6.08 -11.21
N GLU A 135 -16.12 -5.39 -10.33
CA GLU A 135 -14.65 -5.42 -10.14
C GLU A 135 -14.27 -6.07 -8.81
N PHE A 136 -14.99 -5.71 -7.75
CA PHE A 136 -14.79 -6.25 -6.40
C PHE A 136 -16.13 -6.72 -5.82
N ASP A 137 -16.07 -7.77 -5.00
CA ASP A 137 -17.24 -8.35 -4.33
C ASP A 137 -17.41 -7.84 -2.91
N TRP A 138 -16.32 -7.50 -2.23
CA TRP A 138 -16.33 -7.03 -0.85
C TRP A 138 -15.39 -5.88 -0.60
N LEU A 139 -15.82 -4.98 0.30
CA LEU A 139 -15.00 -4.01 0.98
C LEU A 139 -14.82 -4.43 2.42
N VAL A 140 -13.56 -4.47 2.90
CA VAL A 140 -13.23 -4.77 4.30
C VAL A 140 -12.21 -3.77 4.82
N TYR A 141 -12.43 -3.20 6.00
CA TYR A 141 -11.47 -2.33 6.66
C TYR A 141 -11.68 -2.30 8.18
N PHE A 142 -10.68 -1.82 8.91
CA PHE A 142 -10.80 -1.55 10.34
C PHE A 142 -11.39 -0.15 10.55
N GLU A 143 -12.53 -0.05 11.26
CA GLU A 143 -13.24 1.23 11.46
C GLU A 143 -12.41 2.27 12.21
N ASP A 144 -11.55 1.84 13.13
CA ASP A 144 -10.63 2.68 13.88
C ASP A 144 -9.26 2.88 13.21
N GLY A 145 -9.07 2.31 12.01
CA GLY A 145 -7.82 2.34 11.27
C GLY A 145 -6.68 1.54 11.91
N ARG A 146 -6.99 0.60 12.80
CA ARG A 146 -5.98 -0.22 13.50
C ARG A 146 -6.28 -1.71 13.39
N PRO A 147 -5.28 -2.53 13.11
CA PRO A 147 -3.84 -2.27 12.98
C PRO A 147 -3.44 -1.69 11.62
N ASP A 148 -4.35 -1.65 10.65
CA ASP A 148 -4.11 -1.19 9.29
C ASP A 148 -5.20 -0.20 8.86
N ALA A 149 -4.82 0.94 8.26
CA ALA A 149 -5.74 1.99 7.86
C ALA A 149 -6.22 1.89 6.41
N TYR A 150 -5.81 0.84 5.69
CA TYR A 150 -6.21 0.63 4.31
C TYR A 150 -7.59 -0.01 4.18
N TYR A 151 -8.25 0.30 3.07
CA TYR A 151 -9.49 -0.31 2.60
C TYR A 151 -9.15 -1.45 1.65
N TYR A 152 -9.59 -2.64 1.97
CA TYR A 152 -9.34 -3.87 1.21
C TYR A 152 -10.53 -4.17 0.33
N CYS A 153 -10.41 -3.94 -0.98
CA CYS A 153 -11.37 -4.37 -1.98
C CYS A 153 -10.99 -5.78 -2.44
N ILE A 154 -11.86 -6.74 -2.22
CA ILE A 154 -11.60 -8.16 -2.45
C ILE A 154 -12.52 -8.66 -3.57
N ALA A 155 -11.95 -9.40 -4.53
CA ALA A 155 -12.69 -10.07 -5.58
C ALA A 155 -12.53 -11.59 -5.48
N ASP A 156 -13.61 -12.34 -5.75
CA ASP A 156 -13.62 -13.80 -5.86
C ASP A 156 -13.57 -14.22 -7.33
N GLU A 157 -12.41 -14.72 -7.74
CA GLU A 157 -12.21 -15.26 -9.09
C GLU A 157 -12.60 -16.76 -9.20
N GLY A 158 -13.32 -17.27 -8.22
CA GLY A 158 -13.81 -18.65 -8.14
C GLY A 158 -12.81 -19.66 -7.59
N CYS A 159 -11.57 -19.63 -8.00
CA CYS A 159 -10.51 -20.52 -7.48
C CYS A 159 -9.54 -19.85 -6.51
N ARG A 160 -9.56 -18.53 -6.45
CA ARG A 160 -8.74 -17.71 -5.56
C ARG A 160 -9.42 -16.38 -5.26
N LEU A 161 -9.05 -15.80 -4.14
CA LEU A 161 -9.37 -14.40 -3.82
C LEU A 161 -8.22 -13.50 -4.30
N THR A 162 -8.56 -12.35 -4.82
CA THR A 162 -7.63 -11.27 -5.15
C THR A 162 -8.02 -10.01 -4.39
N TYR A 163 -7.10 -9.08 -4.22
CA TYR A 163 -7.39 -7.86 -3.49
C TYR A 163 -6.63 -6.65 -4.03
N HIS A 164 -7.18 -5.49 -3.72
CA HIS A 164 -6.51 -4.21 -3.87
C HIS A 164 -6.63 -3.40 -2.58
N ARG A 165 -5.54 -2.77 -2.14
CA ARG A 165 -5.53 -1.87 -0.98
C ARG A 165 -5.61 -0.43 -1.44
N PHE A 166 -6.57 0.30 -0.91
CA PHE A 166 -6.71 1.74 -1.13
C PHE A 166 -6.49 2.49 0.18
N THR A 167 -5.91 3.69 0.12
CA THR A 167 -6.15 4.64 1.19
C THR A 167 -7.63 5.03 1.22
N LYS A 168 -8.13 5.56 2.32
CA LYS A 168 -9.51 6.02 2.40
C LYS A 168 -9.80 7.07 1.32
N GLU A 169 -8.88 8.01 1.14
CA GLU A 169 -8.98 9.09 0.17
C GLU A 169 -9.02 8.57 -1.28
N ASP A 170 -8.17 7.59 -1.60
CA ASP A 170 -8.17 6.97 -2.93
C ASP A 170 -9.46 6.20 -3.17
N TYR A 171 -9.95 5.44 -2.19
CA TYR A 171 -11.22 4.71 -2.29
C TYR A 171 -12.40 5.66 -2.56
N GLU A 172 -12.50 6.76 -1.80
CA GLU A 172 -13.54 7.78 -1.99
C GLU A 172 -13.42 8.48 -3.36
N ALA A 173 -12.18 8.72 -3.84
CA ALA A 173 -11.94 9.35 -5.13
C ALA A 173 -12.28 8.46 -6.33
N PHE A 174 -12.15 7.13 -6.21
CA PHE A 174 -12.54 6.18 -7.26
C PHE A 174 -14.06 6.05 -7.42
N GLY A 175 -14.86 6.54 -6.44
CA GLY A 175 -16.32 6.61 -6.57
C GLY A 175 -16.97 5.24 -6.77
N PHE A 176 -16.50 4.21 -6.07
CA PHE A 176 -17.22 2.94 -5.97
C PHE A 176 -18.55 3.23 -5.26
N GLU A 177 -19.57 3.56 -6.04
CA GLU A 177 -20.90 3.83 -5.51
C GLU A 177 -21.40 2.58 -4.78
N THR A 178 -21.63 2.72 -3.49
CA THR A 178 -22.46 1.83 -2.71
C THR A 178 -23.89 2.02 -3.15
N THR A 179 -24.48 1.04 -3.85
CA THR A 179 -25.91 1.00 -4.20
C THR A 179 -26.73 0.63 -2.98
#